data_bb8b6f1013e900dec11fc189e4f9e195
#
_entry.id   bb8b6f1013e900dec11fc189e4f9e195
#
_cell.length_a   1.000
_cell.length_b   1.000
_cell.length_c   1.000
_cell.angle_alpha   90.00
_cell.angle_beta   90.00
_cell.angle_gamma   90.00
#
_symmetry.space_group_name_H-M   'P 1'
#
loop_
_entity.id
_entity.type
_entity.pdbx_description
1 polymer ?
#
loop_
_entity_poly.entity_id
_entity_poly.type
_entity_poly.pdbx_seq_one_letter_code
_entity_poly.pdbx_strand_id
1 'polypeptide(L)'
;MANIRNQDSWVHKDNKEAATLKAMDMTSMAVEKARKLTALFPSEQPVTQSALVIGGGVAGMTAAWALAAQGCPTYLVEEMSELGGQLRWMDEIPPSGIKAQNFLEAQKKQIKDAGVHVFLNTKIEQIGGHVGSFT
;
A
#
# COMPACT_ATOMS: atom_id res chain seq x y z
N MET A 1 -6.46 22.54 -11.56
CA MET A 1 -6.31 23.43 -10.39
C MET A 1 -4.99 24.17 -10.52
N ALA A 2 -4.95 25.51 -10.30
CA ALA A 2 -3.71 26.31 -10.21
C ALA A 2 -3.36 26.51 -8.74
N ASN A 3 -2.16 26.13 -8.32
CA ASN A 3 -1.71 26.31 -6.94
C ASN A 3 -0.92 27.62 -6.81
N ILE A 4 -1.63 28.74 -6.86
CA ILE A 4 -1.05 30.09 -6.80
C ILE A 4 -0.34 30.33 -5.46
N ARG A 5 -0.84 29.79 -4.36
CA ARG A 5 -0.23 29.99 -3.05
C ARG A 5 1.21 29.49 -2.99
N ASN A 6 1.42 28.20 -3.30
CA ASN A 6 2.73 27.56 -3.09
C ASN A 6 3.70 27.79 -4.25
N GLN A 7 3.17 27.89 -5.48
CA GLN A 7 3.97 27.98 -6.69
C GLN A 7 4.23 29.42 -7.15
N ASP A 8 3.56 30.38 -6.52
CA ASP A 8 3.66 31.79 -6.90
C ASP A 8 3.85 32.71 -5.69
N SER A 9 2.82 32.91 -4.85
CA SER A 9 2.87 33.91 -3.77
C SER A 9 4.01 33.68 -2.77
N TRP A 10 4.33 32.44 -2.43
CA TRP A 10 5.44 32.13 -1.54
C TRP A 10 6.81 32.26 -2.20
N VAL A 11 6.89 32.00 -3.50
CA VAL A 11 8.14 32.09 -4.27
C VAL A 11 8.50 33.54 -4.59
N HIS A 12 7.49 34.39 -4.83
CA HIS A 12 7.65 35.80 -5.24
C HIS A 12 7.18 36.76 -4.16
N LYS A 13 7.30 36.43 -2.89
CA LYS A 13 6.81 37.25 -1.75
C LYS A 13 7.33 38.69 -1.75
N ASP A 14 8.55 38.88 -2.27
CA ASP A 14 9.23 40.18 -2.28
C ASP A 14 9.03 40.96 -3.61
N ASN A 15 8.31 40.39 -4.59
CA ASN A 15 8.04 41.00 -5.88
C ASN A 15 6.57 40.78 -6.28
N LYS A 16 5.71 41.74 -5.86
CA LYS A 16 4.26 41.65 -6.07
C LYS A 16 3.85 41.72 -7.54
N GLU A 17 4.59 42.47 -8.37
CA GLU A 17 4.29 42.60 -9.80
C GLU A 17 4.57 41.27 -10.53
N ALA A 18 5.74 40.69 -10.30
CA ALA A 18 6.08 39.39 -10.87
C ALA A 18 5.12 38.28 -10.38
N ALA A 19 4.73 38.29 -9.10
CA ALA A 19 3.72 37.40 -8.56
C ALA A 19 2.39 37.54 -9.30
N THR A 20 1.92 38.76 -9.50
CA THR A 20 0.65 39.00 -10.20
C THR A 20 0.67 38.46 -11.63
N LEU A 21 1.72 38.76 -12.39
CA LEU A 21 1.87 38.28 -13.77
C LEU A 21 1.90 36.75 -13.82
N LYS A 22 2.68 36.12 -12.95
CA LYS A 22 2.75 34.67 -12.88
C LYS A 22 1.43 34.04 -12.47
N ALA A 23 0.67 34.63 -11.53
CA ALA A 23 -0.65 34.15 -11.15
C ALA A 23 -1.63 34.18 -12.32
N MET A 24 -1.58 35.22 -13.13
CA MET A 24 -2.39 35.34 -14.35
C MET A 24 -2.03 34.27 -15.36
N ASP A 25 -0.74 34.03 -15.62
CA ASP A 25 -0.28 32.99 -16.51
C ASP A 25 -0.68 31.60 -16.03
N MET A 26 -0.48 31.30 -14.73
CA MET A 26 -0.88 30.03 -14.13
C MET A 26 -2.38 29.79 -14.23
N THR A 27 -3.18 30.83 -14.06
CA THR A 27 -4.64 30.76 -14.21
C THR A 27 -5.03 30.51 -15.65
N SER A 28 -4.44 31.21 -16.60
CA SER A 28 -4.67 31.02 -18.04
C SER A 28 -4.31 29.61 -18.48
N MET A 29 -3.15 29.10 -18.05
CA MET A 29 -2.73 27.73 -18.32
C MET A 29 -3.71 26.70 -17.73
N ALA A 30 -4.21 26.94 -16.52
CA ALA A 30 -5.18 26.05 -15.88
C ALA A 30 -6.52 26.04 -16.61
N VAL A 31 -6.98 27.18 -17.11
CA VAL A 31 -8.19 27.31 -17.93
C VAL A 31 -8.02 26.58 -19.27
N GLU A 32 -6.91 26.81 -19.98
CA GLU A 32 -6.65 26.12 -21.25
C GLU A 32 -6.52 24.60 -21.07
N LYS A 33 -5.90 24.15 -19.98
CA LYS A 33 -5.89 22.75 -19.63
C LYS A 33 -7.30 22.22 -19.39
N ALA A 34 -8.13 22.95 -18.63
CA ALA A 34 -9.50 22.54 -18.35
C ALA A 34 -10.36 22.41 -19.62
N ARG A 35 -10.17 23.32 -20.59
CA ARG A 35 -10.88 23.26 -21.89
C ARG A 35 -10.55 22.03 -22.70
N LYS A 36 -9.37 21.45 -22.51
CA LYS A 36 -8.89 20.24 -23.22
C LYS A 36 -9.17 18.94 -22.46
N LEU A 37 -9.72 19.01 -21.23
CA LEU A 37 -10.07 17.82 -20.47
C LEU A 37 -11.31 17.16 -21.08
N THR A 38 -11.22 15.88 -21.25
CA THR A 38 -12.37 15.02 -21.53
C THR A 38 -12.89 14.41 -20.24
N ALA A 39 -14.20 14.18 -20.18
CA ALA A 39 -14.80 13.51 -19.03
C ALA A 39 -14.20 12.09 -18.88
N LEU A 40 -13.83 11.74 -17.68
CA LEU A 40 -13.42 10.37 -17.34
C LEU A 40 -14.70 9.57 -17.05
N PHE A 41 -14.89 8.51 -17.82
CA PHE A 41 -15.95 7.56 -17.55
C PHE A 41 -15.40 6.42 -16.69
N PRO A 42 -16.14 5.98 -15.65
CA PRO A 42 -15.76 4.80 -14.89
C PRO A 42 -15.81 3.58 -15.81
N SER A 43 -14.79 2.75 -15.76
CA SER A 43 -14.78 1.44 -16.40
C SER A 43 -14.94 0.38 -15.33
N GLU A 44 -15.86 -0.56 -15.54
CA GLU A 44 -15.97 -1.73 -14.70
C GLU A 44 -14.98 -2.79 -15.17
N GLN A 45 -14.18 -3.28 -14.21
CA GLN A 45 -13.21 -4.35 -14.47
C GLN A 45 -13.56 -5.53 -13.56
N PRO A 46 -13.57 -6.76 -14.09
CA PRO A 46 -13.74 -7.94 -13.26
C PRO A 46 -12.54 -8.05 -12.30
N VAL A 47 -12.83 -8.31 -11.03
CA VAL A 47 -11.82 -8.45 -9.99
C VAL A 47 -11.85 -9.87 -9.46
N THR A 48 -10.72 -10.56 -9.50
CA THR A 48 -10.54 -11.83 -8.79
C THR A 48 -10.48 -11.54 -7.29
N GLN A 49 -11.50 -11.99 -6.56
CA GLN A 49 -11.61 -11.74 -5.12
C GLN A 49 -10.71 -12.70 -4.33
N SER A 50 -9.41 -12.56 -4.49
CA SER A 50 -8.41 -13.26 -3.70
C SER A 50 -7.22 -12.34 -3.43
N ALA A 51 -6.45 -12.62 -2.39
CA ALA A 51 -5.31 -11.82 -2.02
C ALA A 51 -4.05 -12.66 -1.92
N LEU A 52 -2.95 -12.16 -2.46
CA LEU A 52 -1.61 -12.68 -2.26
C LEU A 52 -0.83 -11.72 -1.35
N VAL A 53 -0.31 -12.25 -0.26
CA VAL A 53 0.59 -11.53 0.66
C VAL A 53 1.98 -12.11 0.51
N ILE A 54 2.96 -11.25 0.27
CA ILE A 54 4.36 -11.65 0.09
C ILE A 54 5.16 -11.26 1.32
N GLY A 55 5.75 -12.26 1.97
CA GLY A 55 6.54 -12.13 3.19
C GLY A 55 5.78 -12.50 4.46
N GLY A 56 6.28 -13.51 5.17
CA GLY A 56 5.69 -14.08 6.39
C GLY A 56 6.20 -13.44 7.69
N GLY A 57 6.63 -12.17 7.66
CA GLY A 57 6.90 -11.38 8.85
C GLY A 57 5.63 -10.93 9.56
N VAL A 58 5.76 -10.15 10.64
CA VAL A 58 4.60 -9.64 11.43
C VAL A 58 3.61 -8.90 10.56
N ALA A 59 4.08 -7.99 9.72
CA ALA A 59 3.22 -7.19 8.85
C ALA A 59 2.44 -8.08 7.86
N GLY A 60 3.11 -9.04 7.21
CA GLY A 60 2.47 -9.96 6.28
C GLY A 60 1.47 -10.90 6.96
N MET A 61 1.82 -11.47 8.11
CA MET A 61 0.89 -12.29 8.89
C MET A 61 -0.35 -11.51 9.33
N THR A 62 -0.16 -10.28 9.81
CA THR A 62 -1.28 -9.40 10.21
C THR A 62 -2.16 -9.03 9.02
N ALA A 63 -1.56 -8.68 7.88
CA ALA A 63 -2.29 -8.37 6.65
C ALA A 63 -3.08 -9.59 6.14
N ALA A 64 -2.44 -10.76 6.11
CA ALA A 64 -3.07 -12.00 5.68
C ALA A 64 -4.27 -12.39 6.57
N TRP A 65 -4.09 -12.27 7.89
CA TRP A 65 -5.19 -12.48 8.83
C TRP A 65 -6.34 -11.50 8.60
N ALA A 66 -6.04 -10.20 8.47
CA ALA A 66 -7.05 -9.16 8.29
C ALA A 66 -7.87 -9.33 7.00
N LEU A 67 -7.21 -9.75 5.92
CA LEU A 67 -7.88 -10.05 4.64
C LEU A 67 -8.76 -11.31 4.74
N ALA A 68 -8.24 -12.37 5.34
CA ALA A 68 -8.99 -13.61 5.54
C ALA A 68 -10.20 -13.41 6.47
N ALA A 69 -10.06 -12.59 7.52
CA ALA A 69 -11.14 -12.24 8.43
C ALA A 69 -12.27 -11.45 7.74
N GLN A 70 -12.00 -10.80 6.62
CA GLN A 70 -13.01 -10.15 5.77
C GLN A 70 -13.64 -11.11 4.74
N GLY A 71 -13.30 -12.40 4.79
CA GLY A 71 -13.82 -13.41 3.86
C GLY A 71 -13.11 -13.48 2.53
N CYS A 72 -11.95 -12.81 2.39
CA CYS A 72 -11.15 -12.87 1.18
C CYS A 72 -10.25 -14.12 1.20
N PRO A 73 -10.31 -15.05 0.24
CA PRO A 73 -9.35 -16.14 0.10
C PRO A 73 -7.94 -15.59 0.05
N THR A 74 -7.11 -15.93 1.03
CA THR A 74 -5.80 -15.30 1.21
C THR A 74 -4.69 -16.34 1.16
N TYR A 75 -3.66 -15.99 0.38
CA TYR A 75 -2.45 -16.76 0.18
C TYR A 75 -1.27 -15.98 0.74
N LEU A 76 -0.45 -16.61 1.60
CA LEU A 76 0.75 -16.02 2.19
C LEU A 76 1.98 -16.78 1.70
N VAL A 77 2.89 -16.09 1.05
CA VAL A 77 4.14 -16.67 0.53
C VAL A 77 5.33 -16.18 1.35
N GLU A 78 6.17 -17.10 1.78
CA GLU A 78 7.40 -16.84 2.54
C GLU A 78 8.58 -17.58 1.92
N GLU A 79 9.68 -16.87 1.69
CA GLU A 79 10.92 -17.43 1.12
C GLU A 79 11.64 -18.38 2.10
N MET A 80 11.52 -18.09 3.41
CA MET A 80 12.13 -18.91 4.45
C MET A 80 11.30 -20.15 4.75
N SER A 81 11.91 -21.11 5.45
CA SER A 81 11.26 -22.32 5.92
C SER A 81 10.25 -22.11 7.06
N GLU A 82 10.21 -20.91 7.64
CA GLU A 82 9.38 -20.57 8.78
C GLU A 82 8.87 -19.12 8.72
N LEU A 83 7.66 -18.93 9.25
CA LEU A 83 7.08 -17.59 9.44
C LEU A 83 7.73 -16.86 10.64
N GLY A 84 7.64 -15.54 10.63
CA GLY A 84 8.01 -14.70 11.78
C GLY A 84 9.04 -13.62 11.45
N GLY A 85 9.77 -13.75 10.33
CA GLY A 85 10.76 -12.74 9.95
C GLY A 85 11.71 -12.40 11.10
N GLN A 86 11.89 -11.12 11.41
CA GLN A 86 12.79 -10.66 12.46
C GLN A 86 12.38 -11.07 13.88
N LEU A 87 11.09 -11.33 14.15
CA LEU A 87 10.65 -11.77 15.49
C LEU A 87 11.31 -13.08 15.94
N ARG A 88 11.76 -13.90 15.02
CA ARG A 88 12.45 -15.16 15.31
C ARG A 88 13.77 -14.95 16.05
N TRP A 89 14.36 -13.77 15.90
CA TRP A 89 15.67 -13.39 16.45
C TRP A 89 15.55 -12.43 17.64
N MET A 90 14.33 -12.06 18.02
CA MET A 90 14.07 -11.17 19.15
C MET A 90 13.65 -11.97 20.37
N ASP A 91 14.12 -11.55 21.54
CA ASP A 91 13.65 -12.08 22.83
C ASP A 91 12.35 -11.39 23.24
N GLU A 92 12.33 -10.06 23.19
CA GLU A 92 11.18 -9.23 23.58
C GLU A 92 10.87 -8.17 22.53
N ILE A 93 9.60 -7.78 22.46
CA ILE A 93 9.12 -6.71 21.57
C ILE A 93 9.13 -5.37 22.33
N PRO A 94 10.00 -4.42 21.97
CA PRO A 94 10.00 -3.09 22.57
C PRO A 94 8.75 -2.27 22.16
N PRO A 95 8.23 -1.39 22.99
CA PRO A 95 8.50 -1.18 24.43
C PRO A 95 7.64 -2.07 25.35
N SER A 96 6.85 -2.99 24.78
CA SER A 96 5.82 -3.75 25.50
C SER A 96 6.39 -4.82 26.46
N GLY A 97 7.64 -5.26 26.26
CA GLY A 97 8.24 -6.37 27.01
C GLY A 97 7.59 -7.74 26.75
N ILE A 98 6.74 -7.84 25.74
CA ILE A 98 6.12 -9.12 25.36
C ILE A 98 7.18 -10.02 24.74
N LYS A 99 7.23 -11.29 25.18
CA LYS A 99 8.12 -12.28 24.58
C LYS A 99 7.76 -12.48 23.10
N ALA A 100 8.74 -12.27 22.23
CA ALA A 100 8.54 -12.29 20.78
C ALA A 100 8.02 -13.65 20.29
N GLN A 101 8.48 -14.74 20.90
CA GLN A 101 8.03 -16.09 20.56
C GLN A 101 6.54 -16.31 20.90
N ASN A 102 6.08 -15.83 22.06
CA ASN A 102 4.67 -15.97 22.44
C ASN A 102 3.76 -15.20 21.45
N PHE A 103 4.18 -14.00 21.07
CA PHE A 103 3.48 -13.21 20.07
C PHE A 103 3.47 -13.90 18.71
N LEU A 104 4.59 -14.45 18.28
CA LEU A 104 4.73 -15.16 17.02
C LEU A 104 3.81 -16.37 16.95
N GLU A 105 3.77 -17.20 17.99
CA GLU A 105 2.89 -18.38 18.03
C GLU A 105 1.40 -17.98 18.02
N ALA A 106 1.04 -16.89 18.71
CA ALA A 106 -0.31 -16.35 18.64
C ALA A 106 -0.69 -15.92 17.21
N GLN A 107 0.22 -15.22 16.51
CA GLN A 107 0.01 -14.81 15.12
C GLN A 107 -0.10 -16.00 14.16
N LYS A 108 0.76 -16.99 14.28
CA LYS A 108 0.69 -18.24 13.49
C LYS A 108 -0.66 -18.95 13.68
N LYS A 109 -1.13 -19.00 14.93
CA LYS A 109 -2.44 -19.56 15.23
C LYS A 109 -3.57 -18.76 14.57
N GLN A 110 -3.54 -17.44 14.66
CA GLN A 110 -4.56 -16.57 14.07
C GLN A 110 -4.69 -16.77 12.56
N ILE A 111 -3.57 -16.80 11.82
CA ILE A 111 -3.63 -16.99 10.35
C ILE A 111 -4.12 -18.39 9.99
N LYS A 112 -3.76 -19.40 10.79
CA LYS A 112 -4.25 -20.78 10.60
C LYS A 112 -5.76 -20.89 10.85
N ASP A 113 -6.23 -20.31 11.95
CA ASP A 113 -7.66 -20.33 12.33
C ASP A 113 -8.51 -19.53 11.33
N ALA A 114 -7.94 -18.49 10.71
CA ALA A 114 -8.58 -17.71 9.64
C ALA A 114 -8.56 -18.39 8.26
N GLY A 115 -7.93 -19.57 8.12
CA GLY A 115 -7.89 -20.32 6.86
C GLY A 115 -6.95 -19.75 5.81
N VAL A 116 -5.91 -19.02 6.20
CA VAL A 116 -4.89 -18.51 5.27
C VAL A 116 -4.06 -19.68 4.71
N HIS A 117 -3.92 -19.73 3.39
CA HIS A 117 -3.04 -20.68 2.71
C HIS A 117 -1.60 -20.20 2.77
N VAL A 118 -0.73 -20.92 3.46
CA VAL A 118 0.69 -20.56 3.67
C VAL A 118 1.60 -21.41 2.80
N PHE A 119 2.48 -20.75 2.05
CA PHE A 119 3.52 -21.35 1.22
C PHE A 119 4.89 -20.93 1.75
N LEU A 120 5.59 -21.88 2.37
CA LEU A 120 6.96 -21.71 2.86
C LEU A 120 7.97 -22.14 1.78
N ASN A 121 9.25 -21.73 1.93
CA ASN A 121 10.32 -22.02 0.97
C ASN A 121 9.92 -21.64 -0.47
N THR A 122 9.11 -20.61 -0.63
CA THR A 122 8.53 -20.21 -1.91
C THR A 122 8.91 -18.76 -2.22
N LYS A 123 9.48 -18.55 -3.40
CA LYS A 123 9.89 -17.25 -3.91
C LYS A 123 9.03 -16.85 -5.10
N ILE A 124 8.68 -15.57 -5.15
CA ILE A 124 8.00 -14.99 -6.32
C ILE A 124 9.05 -14.72 -7.39
N GLU A 125 8.86 -15.28 -8.57
CA GLU A 125 9.74 -15.03 -9.73
C GLU A 125 9.34 -13.76 -10.46
N GLN A 126 8.04 -13.60 -10.71
CA GLN A 126 7.52 -12.47 -11.48
C GLN A 126 6.11 -12.13 -11.04
N ILE A 127 5.77 -10.87 -11.13
CA ILE A 127 4.40 -10.37 -10.95
C ILE A 127 4.00 -9.67 -12.24
N GLY A 128 2.89 -10.09 -12.82
CA GLY A 128 2.31 -9.50 -14.02
C GLY A 128 0.86 -9.09 -13.80
N GLY A 129 0.21 -8.63 -14.88
CA GLY A 129 -1.20 -8.26 -14.83
C GLY A 129 -1.45 -6.79 -14.44
N HIS A 130 -2.63 -6.54 -13.91
CA HIS A 130 -3.08 -5.20 -13.52
C HIS A 130 -3.99 -5.28 -12.29
N VAL A 131 -4.35 -4.14 -11.73
CA VAL A 131 -5.26 -4.06 -10.57
C VAL A 131 -6.56 -4.81 -10.86
N GLY A 132 -6.87 -5.79 -10.01
CA GLY A 132 -8.01 -6.69 -10.13
C GLY A 132 -7.71 -8.03 -10.82
N SER A 133 -6.57 -8.18 -11.52
CA SER A 133 -6.18 -9.42 -12.22
C SER A 133 -4.66 -9.52 -12.28
N PHE A 134 -4.03 -9.75 -11.12
CA PHE A 134 -2.61 -10.07 -11.03
C PHE A 134 -2.33 -11.55 -11.30
N THR A 135 -1.19 -11.80 -11.93
CA THR A 135 -0.65 -13.14 -12.21
C THR A 135 0.79 -13.26 -11.76
#